data_1284fff0233540c7db5d8d908f794727
#
_entry.id   1284fff0233540c7db5d8d908f794727
#
_cell.length_a   1.000
_cell.length_b   1.000
_cell.length_c   1.000
_cell.angle_alpha   90.00
_cell.angle_beta   90.00
_cell.angle_gamma   90.00
#
_symmetry.space_group_name_H-M   'P 1'
#
loop_
_entity.id
_entity.type
_entity.pdbx_description
1 polymer ?
#
loop_
_entity_poly.entity_id
_entity_poly.type
_entity_poly.pdbx_seq_one_letter_code
_entity_poly.pdbx_strand_id
1 'polypeptide(L)'
;MWKGNETKILLVHGWESNSSRWEKIVLYLKNTGSTIIALDAPAHGLSQGKKFSVPQYSLFIHEVVQKYQPQYLIGHSIGGNACLYYQHVFPTEIKKIIVLGAPCDFEIILNNYIALLSLNSKLTKELKEKWELEYKQKIEDFSAQLFVQNSKIKGLIIHDIEDKTVAINEGKKIAQAWKESLFIETKELGHSLQDEKVFKEISAFLIE
;
A
#
# COMPACT_ATOMS: atom_id res chain seq x y z
N MET A 1 15.79 9.31 -3.54
CA MET A 1 15.63 8.93 -4.98
C MET A 1 16.95 8.38 -5.50
N TRP A 2 16.91 7.25 -6.21
CA TRP A 2 18.03 6.67 -6.96
C TRP A 2 17.74 6.85 -8.44
N LYS A 3 18.66 7.46 -9.16
CA LYS A 3 18.51 7.68 -10.60
C LYS A 3 18.89 6.44 -11.40
N GLY A 4 18.06 6.07 -12.34
CA GLY A 4 18.23 4.99 -13.30
C GLY A 4 17.77 5.45 -14.69
N ASN A 5 17.15 4.52 -15.45
CA ASN A 5 16.59 4.79 -16.78
C ASN A 5 15.21 5.51 -16.69
N GLU A 6 14.51 5.62 -17.82
CA GLU A 6 13.19 6.26 -17.95
C GLU A 6 12.08 5.54 -17.15
N THR A 7 12.22 4.25 -16.87
CA THR A 7 11.25 3.50 -16.05
C THR A 7 11.38 3.92 -14.59
N LYS A 8 10.27 4.29 -13.98
CA LYS A 8 10.26 4.80 -12.60
C LYS A 8 9.35 3.97 -11.71
N ILE A 9 9.84 3.68 -10.53
CA ILE A 9 9.15 2.91 -9.48
C ILE A 9 8.94 3.82 -8.28
N LEU A 10 7.70 3.92 -7.79
CA LEU A 10 7.38 4.61 -6.55
C LEU A 10 7.15 3.61 -5.43
N LEU A 11 7.86 3.78 -4.31
CA LEU A 11 7.78 2.96 -3.11
C LEU A 11 7.00 3.70 -2.02
N VAL A 12 5.96 3.04 -1.48
CA VAL A 12 4.95 3.60 -0.57
C VAL A 12 4.90 2.76 0.71
N HIS A 13 5.45 3.27 1.81
CA HIS A 13 5.57 2.55 3.08
C HIS A 13 4.26 2.51 3.88
N GLY A 14 4.21 1.66 4.92
CA GLY A 14 3.08 1.51 5.82
C GLY A 14 3.10 2.45 7.04
N TRP A 15 2.19 2.20 7.98
CA TRP A 15 2.09 2.93 9.25
C TRP A 15 3.36 2.78 10.10
N GLU A 16 3.69 3.80 10.89
CA GLU A 16 4.85 3.86 11.79
C GLU A 16 6.18 3.46 11.12
N SER A 17 6.30 3.75 9.83
CA SER A 17 7.46 3.47 9.01
C SER A 17 7.90 4.72 8.26
N ASN A 18 8.88 4.60 7.40
CA ASN A 18 9.36 5.66 6.51
C ASN A 18 10.08 5.05 5.29
N SER A 19 10.60 5.89 4.43
CA SER A 19 11.29 5.47 3.19
C SER A 19 12.52 4.58 3.41
N SER A 20 13.13 4.56 4.61
CA SER A 20 14.30 3.71 4.89
C SER A 20 13.98 2.22 4.89
N ARG A 21 12.69 1.84 5.11
CA ARG A 21 12.29 0.43 5.02
C ARG A 21 12.65 -0.23 3.69
N TRP A 22 12.80 0.58 2.65
CA TRP A 22 13.04 0.12 1.30
C TRP A 22 14.53 -0.12 0.96
N GLU A 23 15.44 0.10 1.92
CA GLU A 23 16.88 0.01 1.69
C GLU A 23 17.30 -1.32 1.07
N LYS A 24 16.80 -2.45 1.61
CA LYS A 24 17.15 -3.79 1.12
C LYS A 24 16.62 -4.05 -0.29
N ILE A 25 15.33 -3.79 -0.55
CA ILE A 25 14.74 -4.05 -1.86
C ILE A 25 15.31 -3.14 -2.95
N VAL A 26 15.73 -1.92 -2.60
CA VAL A 26 16.36 -1.00 -3.57
C VAL A 26 17.59 -1.64 -4.23
N LEU A 27 18.36 -2.48 -3.51
CA LEU A 27 19.51 -3.18 -4.07
C LEU A 27 19.10 -4.13 -5.21
N TYR A 28 17.94 -4.77 -5.10
CA TYR A 28 17.37 -5.63 -6.15
C TYR A 28 16.75 -4.81 -7.29
N LEU A 29 15.99 -3.79 -6.96
CA LEU A 29 15.33 -2.93 -7.96
C LEU A 29 16.33 -2.16 -8.82
N LYS A 30 17.51 -1.83 -8.31
CA LYS A 30 18.59 -1.22 -9.10
C LYS A 30 19.00 -2.09 -10.28
N ASN A 31 18.94 -3.41 -10.15
CA ASN A 31 19.28 -4.34 -11.22
C ASN A 31 18.29 -4.29 -12.39
N THR A 32 17.10 -3.74 -12.21
CA THR A 32 16.15 -3.46 -13.30
C THR A 32 16.56 -2.23 -14.13
N GLY A 33 17.56 -1.47 -13.69
CA GLY A 33 17.95 -0.19 -14.28
C GLY A 33 16.99 0.96 -13.98
N SER A 34 15.89 0.72 -13.27
CA SER A 34 14.83 1.72 -13.06
C SER A 34 15.25 2.85 -12.11
N THR A 35 14.67 4.02 -12.31
CA THR A 35 14.70 5.12 -11.34
C THR A 35 13.77 4.78 -10.18
N ILE A 36 14.26 4.83 -8.94
CA ILE A 36 13.51 4.46 -7.74
C ILE A 36 13.24 5.70 -6.90
N ILE A 37 12.00 5.91 -6.55
CA ILE A 37 11.51 7.01 -5.74
C ILE A 37 10.88 6.40 -4.49
N ALA A 38 11.26 6.83 -3.31
CA ALA A 38 10.60 6.44 -2.06
C ALA A 38 9.96 7.69 -1.44
N LEU A 39 8.70 7.56 -1.03
CA LEU A 39 7.88 8.62 -0.46
C LEU A 39 7.74 8.39 1.04
N ASP A 40 7.95 9.43 1.85
CA ASP A 40 7.51 9.45 3.23
C ASP A 40 6.05 9.89 3.31
N ALA A 41 5.23 9.12 4.01
CA ALA A 41 3.80 9.40 4.19
C ALA A 41 3.57 10.72 4.95
N PRO A 42 2.37 11.34 4.86
CA PRO A 42 2.01 12.47 5.72
C PRO A 42 2.28 12.17 7.19
N ALA A 43 2.87 13.08 7.92
CA ALA A 43 3.25 12.97 9.33
C ALA A 43 4.25 11.83 9.66
N HIS A 44 4.94 11.27 8.66
CA HIS A 44 5.98 10.25 8.83
C HIS A 44 7.30 10.69 8.22
N GLY A 45 8.41 10.11 8.72
CA GLY A 45 9.75 10.36 8.21
C GLY A 45 10.09 11.84 8.18
N LEU A 46 10.49 12.34 7.00
CA LEU A 46 10.81 13.76 6.79
C LEU A 46 9.62 14.57 6.23
N SER A 47 8.47 13.92 6.00
CA SER A 47 7.27 14.61 5.50
C SER A 47 6.60 15.41 6.61
N GLN A 48 6.08 16.57 6.23
CA GLN A 48 5.31 17.43 7.13
C GLN A 48 3.89 16.86 7.39
N GLY A 49 3.23 17.41 8.40
CA GLY A 49 1.86 17.06 8.73
C GLY A 49 1.71 16.64 10.19
N LYS A 50 0.46 16.54 10.65
CA LYS A 50 0.09 16.11 12.00
C LYS A 50 -0.97 15.00 11.98
N LYS A 51 -1.48 14.67 10.82
CA LYS A 51 -2.51 13.66 10.60
C LYS A 51 -2.08 12.71 9.50
N PHE A 52 -2.55 11.49 9.60
CA PHE A 52 -2.41 10.46 8.58
C PHE A 52 -3.78 9.85 8.28
N SER A 53 -4.06 9.63 7.01
CA SER A 53 -5.17 8.81 6.53
C SER A 53 -4.85 8.30 5.13
N VAL A 54 -5.49 7.23 4.70
CA VAL A 54 -5.31 6.70 3.33
C VAL A 54 -5.71 7.72 2.27
N PRO A 55 -6.88 8.44 2.39
CA PRO A 55 -7.20 9.49 1.43
C PRO A 55 -6.16 10.61 1.37
N GLN A 56 -5.61 11.05 2.50
CA GLN A 56 -4.56 12.05 2.50
C GLN A 56 -3.25 11.51 1.89
N TYR A 57 -2.91 10.25 2.18
CA TYR A 57 -1.73 9.63 1.59
C TYR A 57 -1.84 9.50 0.07
N SER A 58 -3.05 9.21 -0.44
CA SER A 58 -3.29 9.16 -1.89
C SER A 58 -3.03 10.51 -2.58
N LEU A 59 -3.30 11.63 -1.92
CA LEU A 59 -2.94 12.97 -2.44
C LEU A 59 -1.42 13.16 -2.51
N PHE A 60 -0.66 12.70 -1.53
CA PHE A 60 0.81 12.73 -1.57
C PHE A 60 1.35 11.85 -2.69
N ILE A 61 0.77 10.66 -2.89
CA ILE A 61 1.10 9.80 -4.03
C ILE A 61 0.79 10.55 -5.33
N HIS A 62 -0.35 11.24 -5.42
CA HIS A 62 -0.74 12.01 -6.60
C HIS A 62 0.28 13.08 -6.96
N GLU A 63 0.73 13.88 -6.01
CA GLU A 63 1.76 14.92 -6.23
C GLU A 63 3.05 14.31 -6.77
N VAL A 64 3.48 13.17 -6.22
CA VAL A 64 4.69 12.47 -6.70
C VAL A 64 4.46 11.90 -8.10
N VAL A 65 3.29 11.33 -8.38
CA VAL A 65 2.97 10.79 -9.71
C VAL A 65 2.90 11.90 -10.74
N GLN A 66 2.28 13.03 -10.44
CA GLN A 66 2.25 14.20 -11.36
C GLN A 66 3.66 14.71 -11.67
N LYS A 67 4.52 14.76 -10.67
CA LYS A 67 5.87 15.31 -10.83
C LYS A 67 6.85 14.37 -11.52
N TYR A 68 6.80 13.09 -11.20
CA TYR A 68 7.83 12.13 -11.61
C TYR A 68 7.34 11.08 -12.61
N GLN A 69 6.03 10.90 -12.76
CA GLN A 69 5.39 9.95 -13.70
C GLN A 69 5.93 8.52 -13.56
N PRO A 70 5.86 7.91 -12.35
CA PRO A 70 6.24 6.53 -12.18
C PRO A 70 5.27 5.60 -12.93
N GLN A 71 5.79 4.54 -13.52
CA GLN A 71 5.01 3.50 -14.19
C GLN A 71 4.58 2.39 -13.22
N TYR A 72 5.30 2.23 -12.11
CA TYR A 72 5.06 1.16 -11.15
C TYR A 72 4.93 1.70 -9.73
N LEU A 73 3.98 1.14 -8.97
CA LEU A 73 3.81 1.40 -7.54
C LEU A 73 4.11 0.14 -6.75
N ILE A 74 4.85 0.26 -5.66
CA ILE A 74 5.06 -0.83 -4.70
C ILE A 74 4.67 -0.30 -3.32
N GLY A 75 3.63 -0.88 -2.74
CA GLY A 75 3.12 -0.47 -1.43
C GLY A 75 3.19 -1.58 -0.39
N HIS A 76 3.53 -1.24 0.84
CA HIS A 76 3.53 -2.15 1.97
C HIS A 76 2.44 -1.80 2.97
N SER A 77 1.72 -2.80 3.47
CA SER A 77 0.70 -2.61 4.51
C SER A 77 -0.32 -1.55 4.07
N ILE A 78 -0.61 -0.56 4.91
CA ILE A 78 -1.51 0.55 4.56
C ILE A 78 -1.01 1.38 3.36
N GLY A 79 0.30 1.39 3.08
CA GLY A 79 0.84 1.97 1.84
C GLY A 79 0.42 1.21 0.59
N GLY A 80 0.24 -0.11 0.69
CA GLY A 80 -0.34 -0.93 -0.38
C GLY A 80 -1.81 -0.57 -0.62
N ASN A 81 -2.61 -0.49 0.46
CA ASN A 81 -4.00 -0.03 0.37
C ASN A 81 -4.09 1.39 -0.22
N ALA A 82 -3.18 2.31 0.17
CA ALA A 82 -3.13 3.67 -0.37
C ALA A 82 -2.80 3.70 -1.87
N CYS A 83 -1.95 2.78 -2.38
CA CYS A 83 -1.68 2.65 -3.82
C CYS A 83 -2.94 2.21 -4.59
N LEU A 84 -3.70 1.26 -4.04
CA LEU A 84 -4.94 0.78 -4.66
C LEU A 84 -6.03 1.86 -4.64
N TYR A 85 -6.20 2.54 -3.50
CA TYR A 85 -7.12 3.67 -3.39
C TYR A 85 -6.74 4.83 -4.32
N TYR A 86 -5.44 5.16 -4.37
CA TYR A 86 -4.92 6.18 -5.29
C TYR A 86 -5.36 5.90 -6.74
N GLN A 87 -5.12 4.69 -7.23
CA GLN A 87 -5.46 4.33 -8.60
C GLN A 87 -6.97 4.30 -8.86
N HIS A 88 -7.78 4.00 -7.83
CA HIS A 88 -9.23 4.05 -7.91
C HIS A 88 -9.74 5.49 -8.08
N VAL A 89 -9.17 6.43 -7.32
CA VAL A 89 -9.60 7.85 -7.32
C VAL A 89 -8.97 8.65 -8.47
N PHE A 90 -7.71 8.35 -8.80
CA PHE A 90 -6.92 9.04 -9.81
C PHE A 90 -6.44 8.05 -10.88
N PRO A 91 -7.30 7.64 -11.83
CA PRO A 91 -6.87 6.79 -12.94
C PRO A 91 -5.72 7.44 -13.70
N THR A 92 -4.58 6.78 -13.78
CA THR A 92 -3.35 7.28 -14.38
C THR A 92 -2.65 6.21 -15.22
N GLU A 93 -1.53 6.56 -15.85
CA GLU A 93 -0.72 5.67 -16.69
C GLU A 93 0.13 4.65 -15.88
N ILE A 94 -0.31 4.30 -14.66
CA ILE A 94 0.30 3.24 -13.88
C ILE A 94 0.08 1.90 -14.59
N LYS A 95 1.16 1.16 -14.80
CA LYS A 95 1.15 -0.14 -15.53
C LYS A 95 1.06 -1.34 -14.60
N LYS A 96 1.73 -1.25 -13.45
CA LYS A 96 1.75 -2.34 -12.46
C LYS A 96 1.67 -1.79 -11.04
N ILE A 97 0.95 -2.51 -10.18
CA ILE A 97 0.91 -2.23 -8.74
C ILE A 97 1.25 -3.49 -7.98
N ILE A 98 2.15 -3.39 -7.03
CA ILE A 98 2.57 -4.47 -6.14
C ILE A 98 2.18 -4.11 -4.72
N VAL A 99 1.48 -4.99 -4.04
CA VAL A 99 1.08 -4.79 -2.64
C VAL A 99 1.60 -5.92 -1.75
N LEU A 100 2.22 -5.53 -0.66
CA LEU A 100 2.91 -6.42 0.29
C LEU A 100 2.19 -6.34 1.64
N GLY A 101 1.54 -7.42 2.09
CA GLY A 101 0.85 -7.49 3.38
C GLY A 101 -0.22 -6.40 3.55
N ALA A 102 -0.91 -6.03 2.46
CA ALA A 102 -1.88 -4.94 2.48
C ALA A 102 -3.22 -5.39 3.08
N PRO A 103 -3.85 -4.56 3.94
CA PRO A 103 -5.21 -4.77 4.39
C PRO A 103 -6.19 -4.48 3.25
N CYS A 104 -7.26 -5.26 3.18
CA CYS A 104 -8.38 -5.04 2.27
C CYS A 104 -9.33 -3.99 2.83
N ASP A 105 -9.82 -4.24 4.05
CA ASP A 105 -10.89 -3.45 4.65
C ASP A 105 -10.33 -2.45 5.66
N PHE A 106 -10.72 -1.19 5.53
CA PHE A 106 -10.31 -0.15 6.47
C PHE A 106 -10.85 -0.38 7.87
N GLU A 107 -11.99 -1.03 7.99
CA GLU A 107 -12.58 -1.36 9.29
C GLU A 107 -11.63 -2.18 10.17
N ILE A 108 -10.84 -3.10 9.60
CA ILE A 108 -9.85 -3.90 10.34
C ILE A 108 -8.76 -3.01 10.90
N ILE A 109 -8.24 -2.08 10.08
CA ILE A 109 -7.21 -1.12 10.52
C ILE A 109 -7.74 -0.29 11.67
N LEU A 110 -8.96 0.22 11.53
CA LEU A 110 -9.60 1.05 12.54
C LEU A 110 -9.86 0.27 13.83
N ASN A 111 -10.33 -0.96 13.74
CA ASN A 111 -10.57 -1.82 14.90
C ASN A 111 -9.26 -2.16 15.64
N ASN A 112 -8.16 -2.42 14.93
CA ASN A 112 -6.85 -2.62 15.52
C ASN A 112 -6.37 -1.35 16.25
N TYR A 113 -6.59 -0.18 15.67
CA TYR A 113 -6.27 1.11 16.30
C TYR A 113 -7.10 1.36 17.55
N ILE A 114 -8.41 1.10 17.50
CA ILE A 114 -9.33 1.20 18.64
C ILE A 114 -8.88 0.27 19.78
N ALA A 115 -8.50 -0.97 19.46
CA ALA A 115 -8.01 -1.93 20.43
C ALA A 115 -6.67 -1.50 21.05
N LEU A 116 -5.73 -1.04 20.22
CA LEU A 116 -4.42 -0.55 20.67
C LEU A 116 -4.55 0.59 21.68
N LEU A 117 -5.47 1.51 21.44
CA LEU A 117 -5.73 2.66 22.32
C LEU A 117 -6.74 2.37 23.44
N SER A 118 -7.28 1.15 23.50
CA SER A 118 -8.32 0.76 24.47
C SER A 118 -9.49 1.76 24.51
N LEU A 119 -9.94 2.23 23.33
CA LEU A 119 -11.01 3.21 23.24
C LEU A 119 -12.35 2.61 23.72
N ASN A 120 -13.08 3.37 24.54
CA ASN A 120 -14.43 2.99 24.92
C ASN A 120 -15.44 3.15 23.77
N SER A 121 -16.64 2.58 23.92
CA SER A 121 -17.66 2.57 22.87
C SER A 121 -18.09 3.98 22.40
N LYS A 122 -18.08 4.97 23.29
CA LYS A 122 -18.43 6.36 22.95
C LYS A 122 -17.38 6.97 22.02
N LEU A 123 -16.10 6.88 22.41
CA LEU A 123 -14.99 7.39 21.59
C LEU A 123 -14.85 6.63 20.24
N THR A 124 -15.09 5.31 20.26
CA THR A 124 -15.14 4.50 19.04
C THR A 124 -16.19 5.03 18.06
N LYS A 125 -17.40 5.28 18.55
CA LYS A 125 -18.49 5.81 17.71
C LYS A 125 -18.14 7.19 17.16
N GLU A 126 -17.69 8.11 18.03
CA GLU A 126 -17.28 9.47 17.61
C GLU A 126 -16.16 9.45 16.57
N LEU A 127 -15.18 8.53 16.70
CA LEU A 127 -14.09 8.38 15.75
C LEU A 127 -14.60 7.92 14.38
N LYS A 128 -15.50 6.92 14.35
CA LYS A 128 -16.12 6.41 13.12
C LYS A 128 -16.94 7.51 12.43
N GLU A 129 -17.84 8.17 13.15
CA GLU A 129 -18.68 9.25 12.64
C GLU A 129 -17.85 10.42 12.09
N LYS A 130 -16.78 10.80 12.79
CA LYS A 130 -15.88 11.86 12.36
C LYS A 130 -15.17 11.50 11.06
N TRP A 131 -14.70 10.27 10.93
CA TRP A 131 -14.04 9.79 9.71
C TRP A 131 -15.01 9.81 8.52
N GLU A 132 -16.23 9.27 8.70
CA GLU A 132 -17.26 9.25 7.65
C GLU A 132 -17.69 10.65 7.21
N LEU A 133 -17.78 11.59 8.18
CA LEU A 133 -18.09 12.98 7.89
C LEU A 133 -16.96 13.68 7.11
N GLU A 134 -15.69 13.45 7.52
CA GLU A 134 -14.52 14.09 6.90
C GLU A 134 -14.33 13.61 5.46
N TYR A 135 -14.49 12.31 5.20
CA TYR A 135 -14.26 11.70 3.87
C TYR A 135 -15.53 11.47 3.05
N LYS A 136 -16.71 11.77 3.59
CA LYS A 136 -18.00 11.58 2.94
C LYS A 136 -18.21 10.17 2.38
N GLN A 137 -17.67 9.18 3.09
CA GLN A 137 -17.70 7.78 2.73
C GLN A 137 -17.92 6.94 3.99
N LYS A 138 -18.68 5.86 3.89
CA LYS A 138 -18.83 4.91 4.99
C LYS A 138 -17.56 4.09 5.14
N ILE A 139 -17.23 3.72 6.36
CA ILE A 139 -16.05 2.91 6.67
C ILE A 139 -16.14 1.53 6.00
N GLU A 140 -17.31 0.92 5.99
CA GLU A 140 -17.58 -0.36 5.35
C GLU A 140 -17.41 -0.36 3.83
N ASP A 141 -17.58 0.81 3.18
CA ASP A 141 -17.37 0.99 1.74
C ASP A 141 -15.91 1.32 1.39
N PHE A 142 -15.06 1.53 2.38
CA PHE A 142 -13.63 1.77 2.16
C PHE A 142 -12.87 0.46 2.14
N SER A 143 -12.98 -0.27 1.02
CA SER A 143 -12.40 -1.60 0.83
C SER A 143 -11.62 -1.70 -0.48
N ALA A 144 -10.42 -2.29 -0.39
CA ALA A 144 -9.57 -2.53 -1.56
C ALA A 144 -10.23 -3.43 -2.61
N GLN A 145 -11.17 -4.30 -2.22
CA GLN A 145 -11.98 -5.06 -3.19
C GLN A 145 -12.72 -4.14 -4.15
N LEU A 146 -13.34 -3.08 -3.61
CA LEU A 146 -14.07 -2.08 -4.43
C LEU A 146 -13.11 -1.27 -5.31
N PHE A 147 -11.89 -1.01 -4.82
CA PHE A 147 -10.90 -0.24 -5.56
C PHE A 147 -10.38 -1.00 -6.78
N VAL A 148 -10.27 -2.33 -6.70
CA VAL A 148 -9.62 -3.15 -7.75
C VAL A 148 -10.58 -3.93 -8.64
N GLN A 149 -11.86 -4.05 -8.30
CA GLN A 149 -12.83 -4.93 -8.99
C GLN A 149 -12.94 -4.69 -10.50
N ASN A 150 -12.71 -3.46 -10.95
CA ASN A 150 -12.74 -3.08 -12.37
C ASN A 150 -11.35 -2.70 -12.91
N SER A 151 -10.29 -2.91 -12.12
CA SER A 151 -8.94 -2.56 -12.53
C SER A 151 -8.45 -3.45 -13.67
N LYS A 152 -7.84 -2.82 -14.69
CA LYS A 152 -7.14 -3.50 -15.79
C LYS A 152 -5.62 -3.47 -15.59
N ILE A 153 -5.15 -2.90 -14.51
CA ILE A 153 -3.74 -2.82 -14.18
C ILE A 153 -3.26 -4.18 -13.70
N LYS A 154 -2.08 -4.61 -14.15
CA LYS A 154 -1.46 -5.84 -13.66
C LYS A 154 -1.08 -5.68 -12.18
N GLY A 155 -1.45 -6.65 -11.37
CA GLY A 155 -1.22 -6.66 -9.94
C GLY A 155 -0.33 -7.80 -9.47
N LEU A 156 0.45 -7.55 -8.42
CA LEU A 156 1.11 -8.59 -7.64
C LEU A 156 0.78 -8.38 -6.17
N ILE A 157 0.22 -9.39 -5.55
CA ILE A 157 -0.11 -9.38 -4.12
C ILE A 157 0.77 -10.44 -3.45
N ILE A 158 1.57 -10.03 -2.46
CA ILE A 158 2.38 -10.95 -1.66
C ILE A 158 1.94 -10.83 -0.21
N HIS A 159 1.61 -11.95 0.41
CA HIS A 159 1.13 -11.98 1.79
C HIS A 159 1.63 -13.21 2.54
N ASP A 160 2.07 -13.01 3.77
CA ASP A 160 2.57 -14.11 4.61
C ASP A 160 1.43 -14.78 5.38
N ILE A 161 1.43 -16.11 5.43
CA ILE A 161 0.39 -16.87 6.15
C ILE A 161 0.47 -16.68 7.67
N GLU A 162 1.61 -16.24 8.19
CA GLU A 162 1.87 -16.01 9.60
C GLU A 162 1.88 -14.51 9.95
N ASP A 163 1.36 -13.65 9.06
CA ASP A 163 1.20 -12.24 9.33
C ASP A 163 0.20 -12.00 10.46
N LYS A 164 0.71 -11.53 11.61
CA LYS A 164 -0.07 -11.26 12.84
C LYS A 164 -0.63 -9.84 12.89
N THR A 165 -0.22 -8.97 11.98
CA THR A 165 -0.67 -7.58 11.90
C THR A 165 -1.86 -7.43 10.96
N VAL A 166 -1.74 -8.04 9.78
CA VAL A 166 -2.80 -8.08 8.76
C VAL A 166 -2.97 -9.54 8.35
N ALA A 167 -4.09 -10.13 8.71
CA ALA A 167 -4.35 -11.54 8.40
C ALA A 167 -4.32 -11.79 6.88
N ILE A 168 -3.75 -12.92 6.44
CA ILE A 168 -3.66 -13.31 5.03
C ILE A 168 -4.99 -13.24 4.28
N ASN A 169 -6.11 -13.42 4.98
CA ASN A 169 -7.44 -13.31 4.38
C ASN A 169 -7.69 -11.93 3.74
N GLU A 170 -7.04 -10.89 4.22
CA GLU A 170 -7.13 -9.55 3.61
C GLU A 170 -6.48 -9.54 2.21
N GLY A 171 -5.31 -10.13 2.06
CA GLY A 171 -4.68 -10.30 0.76
C GLY A 171 -5.50 -11.18 -0.19
N LYS A 172 -6.12 -12.25 0.34
CA LYS A 172 -7.01 -13.13 -0.43
C LYS A 172 -8.26 -12.42 -0.94
N LYS A 173 -8.88 -11.55 -0.13
CA LYS A 173 -10.01 -10.71 -0.57
C LYS A 173 -9.62 -9.80 -1.73
N ILE A 174 -8.46 -9.14 -1.65
CA ILE A 174 -7.95 -8.29 -2.74
C ILE A 174 -7.76 -9.12 -4.01
N ALA A 175 -7.09 -10.28 -3.89
CA ALA A 175 -6.81 -11.16 -5.04
C ALA A 175 -8.10 -11.68 -5.71
N GLN A 176 -9.12 -12.04 -4.94
CA GLN A 176 -10.42 -12.50 -5.48
C GLN A 176 -11.13 -11.42 -6.30
N ALA A 177 -10.98 -10.15 -5.91
CA ALA A 177 -11.60 -9.04 -6.61
C ALA A 177 -10.78 -8.52 -7.79
N TRP A 178 -9.46 -8.67 -7.76
CA TRP A 178 -8.53 -8.13 -8.76
C TRP A 178 -8.14 -9.17 -9.80
N LYS A 179 -8.92 -9.27 -10.87
CA LYS A 179 -8.77 -10.30 -11.91
C LYS A 179 -7.40 -10.30 -12.61
N GLU A 180 -6.77 -9.13 -12.74
CA GLU A 180 -5.47 -8.96 -13.39
C GLU A 180 -4.29 -9.12 -12.41
N SER A 181 -4.50 -9.74 -11.24
CA SER A 181 -3.45 -9.91 -10.25
C SER A 181 -2.96 -11.34 -10.09
N LEU A 182 -1.69 -11.46 -9.72
CA LEU A 182 -1.08 -12.68 -9.19
C LEU A 182 -1.08 -12.60 -7.66
N PHE A 183 -1.32 -13.74 -7.00
CA PHE A 183 -1.27 -13.84 -5.54
C PHE A 183 -0.20 -14.85 -5.13
N ILE A 184 0.75 -14.41 -4.30
CA ILE A 184 1.84 -15.22 -3.75
C ILE A 184 1.70 -15.29 -2.23
N GLU A 185 1.54 -16.50 -1.72
CA GLU A 185 1.61 -16.78 -0.29
C GLU A 185 3.07 -17.03 0.11
N THR A 186 3.49 -16.44 1.22
CA THR A 186 4.78 -16.72 1.84
C THR A 186 4.58 -17.33 3.23
N LYS A 187 5.65 -17.83 3.84
CA LYS A 187 5.64 -18.39 5.19
C LYS A 187 6.89 -17.95 5.94
N GLU A 188 6.75 -17.73 7.25
CA GLU A 188 7.84 -17.38 8.17
C GLU A 188 8.45 -15.98 7.95
N LEU A 189 7.81 -15.12 7.15
CA LEU A 189 8.27 -13.75 6.89
C LEU A 189 7.49 -12.71 7.69
N GLY A 190 6.29 -13.07 8.16
CA GLY A 190 5.40 -12.19 8.90
C GLY A 190 5.04 -10.93 8.12
N HIS A 191 4.59 -9.90 8.84
CA HIS A 191 4.13 -8.65 8.23
C HIS A 191 5.22 -7.89 7.47
N SER A 192 6.48 -8.11 7.83
CA SER A 192 7.60 -7.34 7.25
C SER A 192 7.85 -7.64 5.78
N LEU A 193 7.77 -8.91 5.37
CA LEU A 193 8.05 -9.38 4.00
C LEU A 193 9.43 -8.93 3.47
N GLN A 194 10.40 -8.71 4.37
CA GLN A 194 11.77 -8.23 4.07
C GLN A 194 12.71 -9.40 3.77
N ASP A 195 12.45 -10.11 2.68
CA ASP A 195 13.19 -11.32 2.30
C ASP A 195 13.61 -11.30 0.83
N GLU A 196 14.73 -11.91 0.52
CA GLU A 196 15.26 -12.00 -0.85
C GLU A 196 14.30 -12.68 -1.84
N LYS A 197 13.56 -13.70 -1.40
CA LYS A 197 12.59 -14.40 -2.25
C LYS A 197 11.51 -13.42 -2.70
N VAL A 198 10.98 -12.62 -1.77
CA VAL A 198 10.00 -11.57 -2.08
C VAL A 198 10.58 -10.55 -3.05
N PHE A 199 11.83 -10.12 -2.85
CA PHE A 199 12.47 -9.12 -3.72
C PHE A 199 12.71 -9.67 -5.14
N LYS A 200 13.02 -10.96 -5.27
CA LYS A 200 13.16 -11.64 -6.58
C LYS A 200 11.83 -11.72 -7.32
N GLU A 201 10.74 -12.11 -6.63
CA GLU A 201 9.39 -12.14 -7.21
C GLU A 201 8.95 -10.75 -7.71
N ILE A 202 9.18 -9.72 -6.90
CA ILE A 202 8.89 -8.33 -7.29
C ILE A 202 9.70 -7.94 -8.54
N SER A 203 11.00 -8.23 -8.56
CA SER A 203 11.86 -7.88 -9.68
C SER A 203 11.47 -8.62 -10.96
N ALA A 204 11.13 -9.91 -10.87
CA ALA A 204 10.65 -10.72 -11.99
C ALA A 204 9.36 -10.15 -12.57
N PHE A 205 8.36 -9.87 -11.69
CA PHE A 205 7.09 -9.29 -12.12
C PHE A 205 7.24 -7.93 -12.81
N LEU A 206 8.22 -7.11 -12.41
CA LEU A 206 8.44 -5.80 -13.03
C LEU A 206 9.03 -5.88 -14.43
N ILE A 207 9.79 -6.95 -14.73
CA ILE A 207 10.50 -7.13 -16.03
C ILE A 207 9.58 -7.76 -17.10
N GLU A 208 8.61 -8.59 -16.69
CA GLU A 208 7.56 -9.12 -17.57
C GLU A 208 6.71 -8.02 -18.21
#